data_454992aa8e5467295e59aa38f71c2d4c
#
_entry.id   454992aa8e5467295e59aa38f71c2d4c
#
_cell.length_a   1.000
_cell.length_b   1.000
_cell.length_c   1.000
_cell.angle_alpha   90.00
_cell.angle_beta   90.00
_cell.angle_gamma   90.00
#
_symmetry.space_group_name_H-M   'P 1'
#
loop_
_entity.id
_entity.type
_entity.pdbx_description
1 polymer ?
#
loop_
_entity_poly.entity_id
_entity_poly.type
_entity_poly.pdbx_seq_one_letter_code
_entity_poly.pdbx_strand_id
1 'polypeptide(L)'
;MRTSPLEQLDLLIRARTPIIWVPTQEEERLENLVRSAARRLQDRLVMRWDFIGGLDAPSDRIGTADRNPLAALDGLSTMAAGRGAILLLLDFHRFLEDAAVNRRLRNLAKELRRQPHTVIISAPNLSLPTELETTVSVLELPLPSGAEIRALLEGIASATGQPLPFDVSETLSRCCTGLPEERVRQIAARALAQRGALGLDDQADILEEKRQVVRRTELLEYCSTATNTTDIGGHDQLKRWLEQRRLAFSPAARAYGLPHPRGVLLLGPQGTGKSLTARAVAHSWGMPLLRLDVGRLFAGLVGASEARTREMIRTTEAMAPCVLWIDEMDKGFGSDSRSDGGASQRVLATMLTWMAEKESPVFVMATANGVDALPAELLRKGRFDEIFLLDLPTLNERKEILRLHLTRLRPSQRGLDLDILAERCQGFSGAELEQVLVESMHLAFGDGGRPLKQDDLLQAAAQLVPLSRTAAEQLQALQQWAASGRARPASSTASWALDG
;
A
#
# COMPACT_ATOMS: atom_id res chain seq x y z
N MET A 1 15.34 16.99 -6.89
CA MET A 1 15.40 16.79 -5.41
C MET A 1 14.17 17.47 -4.83
N ARG A 2 13.28 16.72 -4.17
CA ARG A 2 12.16 17.34 -3.42
C ARG A 2 12.75 18.07 -2.23
N THR A 3 12.49 19.37 -2.09
CA THR A 3 12.86 20.18 -0.92
C THR A 3 12.23 19.60 0.34
N SER A 4 12.94 19.58 1.45
CA SER A 4 12.40 19.06 2.72
C SER A 4 11.18 19.89 3.19
N PRO A 5 10.25 19.31 3.97
CA PRO A 5 9.11 20.07 4.52
C PRO A 5 9.55 21.32 5.29
N LEU A 6 10.67 21.24 5.99
CA LEU A 6 11.24 22.37 6.72
C LEU A 6 11.72 23.48 5.77
N GLU A 7 12.38 23.13 4.66
CA GLU A 7 12.82 24.12 3.66
C GLU A 7 11.63 24.74 2.92
N GLN A 8 10.58 23.95 2.65
CA GLN A 8 9.36 24.48 2.04
C GLN A 8 8.64 25.43 2.97
N LEU A 9 8.51 25.07 4.26
CA LEU A 9 7.91 25.95 5.26
C LEU A 9 8.72 27.26 5.42
N ASP A 10 10.05 27.16 5.51
CA ASP A 10 10.95 28.30 5.57
C ASP A 10 10.76 29.23 4.36
N LEU A 11 10.67 28.67 3.15
CA LEU A 11 10.44 29.42 1.93
C LEU A 11 9.09 30.15 1.93
N LEU A 12 8.01 29.44 2.32
CA LEU A 12 6.67 30.04 2.38
C LEU A 12 6.59 31.20 3.39
N ILE A 13 7.23 31.04 4.55
CA ILE A 13 7.27 32.10 5.58
C ILE A 13 8.11 33.29 5.07
N ARG A 14 9.26 33.08 4.43
CA ARG A 14 10.07 34.14 3.81
C ARG A 14 9.34 34.86 2.69
N ALA A 15 8.56 34.13 1.91
CA ALA A 15 7.71 34.67 0.85
C ALA A 15 6.51 35.47 1.39
N ARG A 16 6.37 35.59 2.72
CA ARG A 16 5.24 36.25 3.40
C ARG A 16 3.90 35.66 3.02
N THR A 17 3.85 34.33 2.89
CA THR A 17 2.59 33.62 2.72
C THR A 17 1.72 33.84 3.94
N PRO A 18 0.54 34.45 3.83
CA PRO A 18 -0.23 34.85 4.98
C PRO A 18 -0.82 33.67 5.74
N ILE A 19 -1.33 32.68 5.01
CA ILE A 19 -1.98 31.49 5.59
C ILE A 19 -1.43 30.23 4.91
N ILE A 20 -0.97 29.29 5.74
CA ILE A 20 -0.48 28.00 5.30
C ILE A 20 -1.38 26.93 5.91
N TRP A 21 -1.91 26.06 5.08
CA TRP A 21 -2.69 24.90 5.49
C TRP A 21 -1.83 23.64 5.45
N VAL A 22 -1.80 22.89 6.56
CA VAL A 22 -1.04 21.64 6.66
C VAL A 22 -2.01 20.50 6.98
N PRO A 23 -2.38 19.68 5.97
CA PRO A 23 -3.20 18.49 6.19
C PRO A 23 -2.36 17.43 6.91
N THR A 24 -2.57 17.27 8.21
CA THR A 24 -1.84 16.30 9.03
C THR A 24 -2.60 15.93 10.30
N GLN A 25 -2.37 14.70 10.78
CA GLN A 25 -2.76 14.24 12.11
C GLN A 25 -1.58 14.25 13.10
N GLU A 26 -0.35 14.55 12.61
CA GLU A 26 0.88 14.56 13.40
C GLU A 26 1.15 15.98 13.97
N GLU A 27 0.31 16.41 14.91
CA GLU A 27 0.37 17.76 15.47
C GLU A 27 1.71 18.07 16.13
N GLU A 28 2.24 17.16 16.96
CA GLU A 28 3.52 17.36 17.63
C GLU A 28 4.69 17.50 16.63
N ARG A 29 4.67 16.69 15.56
CA ARG A 29 5.68 16.77 14.51
C ARG A 29 5.59 18.11 13.77
N LEU A 30 4.37 18.57 13.47
CA LEU A 30 4.16 19.88 12.85
C LEU A 30 4.64 21.00 13.78
N GLU A 31 4.32 20.95 15.06
CA GLU A 31 4.77 21.92 16.05
C GLU A 31 6.29 22.00 16.14
N ASN A 32 6.97 20.85 16.17
CA ASN A 32 8.43 20.78 16.14
C ASN A 32 9.02 21.35 14.83
N LEU A 33 8.36 21.10 13.69
CA LEU A 33 8.74 21.66 12.41
C LEU A 33 8.61 23.19 12.42
N VAL A 34 7.49 23.72 12.93
CA VAL A 34 7.23 25.16 13.04
C VAL A 34 8.24 25.83 13.97
N ARG A 35 8.53 25.23 15.12
CA ARG A 35 9.56 25.75 16.06
C ARG A 35 10.95 25.75 15.42
N SER A 36 11.28 24.71 14.64
CA SER A 36 12.56 24.62 13.92
C SER A 36 12.67 25.69 12.83
N ALA A 37 11.59 25.93 12.08
CA ALA A 37 11.54 27.02 11.10
C ALA A 37 11.65 28.39 11.76
N ALA A 38 10.95 28.61 12.89
CA ALA A 38 11.00 29.85 13.64
C ALA A 38 12.42 30.21 14.10
N ARG A 39 13.18 29.23 14.63
CA ARG A 39 14.59 29.39 15.02
C ARG A 39 15.48 29.80 13.86
N ARG A 40 15.30 29.20 12.67
CA ARG A 40 16.06 29.58 11.45
C ARG A 40 15.73 30.97 10.96
N LEU A 41 14.54 31.49 11.27
CA LEU A 41 14.02 32.78 10.81
C LEU A 41 14.12 33.86 11.88
N GLN A 42 15.30 34.10 12.44
CA GLN A 42 15.57 35.12 13.47
C GLN A 42 14.73 34.95 14.73
N ASP A 43 14.50 33.71 15.16
CA ASP A 43 13.84 33.35 16.38
C ASP A 43 12.44 33.99 16.48
N ARG A 44 11.60 33.75 15.46
CA ARG A 44 10.23 34.23 15.39
C ARG A 44 9.42 33.71 16.58
N LEU A 45 8.50 34.52 17.04
CA LEU A 45 7.58 34.10 18.09
C LEU A 45 6.61 33.06 17.55
N VAL A 46 6.51 31.89 18.21
CA VAL A 46 5.50 30.88 17.93
C VAL A 46 4.41 30.94 18.97
N MET A 47 3.18 31.15 18.52
CA MET A 47 1.96 31.08 19.33
C MET A 47 1.16 29.87 18.90
N ARG A 48 0.59 29.12 19.83
CA ARG A 48 -0.26 27.99 19.59
C ARG A 48 -1.66 28.27 20.11
N TRP A 49 -2.66 27.87 19.35
CA TRP A 49 -4.04 27.92 19.79
C TRP A 49 -4.76 26.62 19.49
N ASP A 50 -5.49 26.13 20.46
CA ASP A 50 -6.51 25.11 20.32
C ASP A 50 -7.76 25.49 21.12
N PHE A 51 -8.91 24.87 20.77
CA PHE A 51 -10.19 25.25 21.39
C PHE A 51 -10.28 24.95 22.91
N ILE A 52 -9.49 24.01 23.40
CA ILE A 52 -9.49 23.62 24.83
C ILE A 52 -8.48 24.43 25.63
N GLY A 53 -7.24 24.51 25.12
CA GLY A 53 -6.13 25.18 25.76
C GLY A 53 -6.16 26.73 25.62
N GLY A 54 -6.86 27.22 24.59
CA GLY A 54 -6.83 28.65 24.24
C GLY A 54 -5.51 29.07 23.59
N LEU A 55 -5.18 30.35 23.66
CA LEU A 55 -3.95 30.89 23.08
C LEU A 55 -2.78 30.75 24.06
N ASP A 56 -1.82 29.90 23.71
CA ASP A 56 -0.53 29.78 24.40
C ASP A 56 0.50 30.67 23.69
N ALA A 57 0.95 31.67 24.37
CA ALA A 57 1.94 32.64 23.89
C ALA A 57 3.01 32.89 24.97
N PRO A 58 4.30 32.99 24.60
CA PRO A 58 5.41 33.12 25.55
C PRO A 58 5.49 34.48 26.29
N SER A 59 4.47 35.28 26.30
CA SER A 59 4.49 36.57 26.98
C SER A 59 3.33 36.70 27.98
N ASP A 60 3.64 37.16 29.19
CA ASP A 60 2.72 37.46 30.32
C ASP A 60 1.59 38.44 30.01
N ARG A 61 1.43 38.88 28.76
CA ARG A 61 0.49 39.95 28.38
C ARG A 61 -0.79 39.47 27.71
N ILE A 62 -0.90 38.20 27.34
CA ILE A 62 -2.15 37.64 26.83
C ILE A 62 -2.67 36.71 27.90
N GLY A 63 -3.24 37.32 28.93
CA GLY A 63 -3.92 36.62 30.01
C GLY A 63 -5.19 36.00 29.51
N THR A 64 -5.46 34.80 30.04
CA THR A 64 -6.64 33.99 29.88
C THR A 64 -6.71 33.21 28.55
N ALA A 65 -6.82 31.90 28.70
CA ALA A 65 -7.12 30.94 27.65
C ALA A 65 -8.38 31.35 26.88
N ASP A 66 -8.22 32.27 25.93
CA ASP A 66 -9.35 32.73 25.13
C ASP A 66 -9.68 31.62 24.10
N ARG A 67 -10.76 30.90 24.37
CA ARG A 67 -11.30 29.85 23.52
C ARG A 67 -12.05 30.38 22.30
N ASN A 68 -12.09 31.72 22.15
CA ASN A 68 -12.76 32.34 21.03
C ASN A 68 -11.85 32.35 19.79
N PRO A 69 -12.26 31.71 18.67
CA PRO A 69 -11.46 31.67 17.46
C PRO A 69 -11.20 33.06 16.85
N LEU A 70 -12.11 34.04 17.02
CA LEU A 70 -11.89 35.40 16.54
C LEU A 70 -10.81 36.09 17.35
N ALA A 71 -10.82 35.94 18.68
CA ALA A 71 -9.80 36.53 19.56
C ALA A 71 -8.40 35.93 19.28
N ALA A 72 -8.31 34.65 18.95
CA ALA A 72 -7.06 34.02 18.53
C ALA A 72 -6.48 34.69 17.28
N LEU A 73 -7.31 34.99 16.27
CA LEU A 73 -6.91 35.71 15.07
C LEU A 73 -6.52 37.15 15.34
N ASP A 74 -7.25 37.84 16.26
CA ASP A 74 -6.98 39.21 16.64
C ASP A 74 -5.69 39.36 17.45
N GLY A 75 -5.33 38.35 18.23
CA GLY A 75 -4.07 38.28 18.95
C GLY A 75 -2.84 38.47 18.07
N LEU A 76 -2.87 37.95 16.85
CA LEU A 76 -1.77 38.10 15.88
C LEU A 76 -1.71 39.52 15.31
N SER A 77 -2.86 40.17 15.06
CA SER A 77 -2.91 41.53 14.48
C SER A 77 -2.48 42.63 15.48
N THR A 78 -2.55 42.38 16.77
CA THR A 78 -2.10 43.31 17.83
C THR A 78 -0.59 43.26 18.09
N MET A 79 0.11 42.30 17.49
CA MET A 79 1.55 42.14 17.67
C MET A 79 2.34 43.25 16.99
N ALA A 80 3.40 43.72 17.64
CA ALA A 80 4.28 44.76 17.11
C ALA A 80 4.96 44.28 15.80
N ALA A 81 4.98 45.13 14.78
CA ALA A 81 5.55 44.81 13.45
C ALA A 81 7.06 44.53 13.46
N GLY A 82 7.76 44.76 14.56
CA GLY A 82 9.22 44.59 14.65
C GLY A 82 9.70 43.13 14.79
N ARG A 83 8.89 42.23 15.31
CA ARG A 83 9.25 40.81 15.48
C ARG A 83 8.24 39.92 14.75
N GLY A 84 8.73 39.09 13.82
CA GLY A 84 7.88 38.13 13.10
C GLY A 84 7.24 37.12 14.07
N ALA A 85 5.97 36.80 13.86
CA ALA A 85 5.25 35.78 14.62
C ALA A 85 4.61 34.73 13.72
N ILE A 86 4.48 33.53 14.26
CA ILE A 86 3.78 32.40 13.63
C ILE A 86 2.66 31.99 14.59
N LEU A 87 1.42 31.99 14.10
CA LEU A 87 0.26 31.49 14.83
C LEU A 87 -0.11 30.12 14.29
N LEU A 88 0.08 29.07 15.11
CA LEU A 88 -0.31 27.72 14.83
C LEU A 88 -1.71 27.47 15.39
N LEU A 89 -2.67 27.20 14.52
CA LEU A 89 -4.07 26.94 14.85
C LEU A 89 -4.36 25.45 14.64
N LEU A 90 -4.65 24.73 15.72
CA LEU A 90 -4.99 23.32 15.70
C LEU A 90 -6.50 23.13 15.56
N ASP A 91 -6.91 22.21 14.67
CA ASP A 91 -8.31 21.90 14.38
C ASP A 91 -9.21 23.09 14.01
N PHE A 92 -8.60 24.18 13.57
CA PHE A 92 -9.32 25.43 13.26
C PHE A 92 -10.31 25.28 12.08
N HIS A 93 -10.16 24.23 11.28
CA HIS A 93 -11.08 23.90 10.19
C HIS A 93 -12.55 23.76 10.66
N ARG A 94 -12.77 23.39 11.93
CA ARG A 94 -14.10 23.26 12.53
C ARG A 94 -14.86 24.60 12.64
N PHE A 95 -14.15 25.72 12.58
CA PHE A 95 -14.72 27.06 12.75
C PHE A 95 -14.85 27.83 11.43
N LEU A 96 -14.39 27.29 10.30
CA LEU A 96 -14.37 27.98 9.01
C LEU A 96 -15.74 28.14 8.36
N GLU A 97 -16.74 27.36 8.80
CA GLU A 97 -18.15 27.52 8.37
C GLU A 97 -18.81 28.76 8.99
N ASP A 98 -18.29 29.29 10.09
CA ASP A 98 -18.74 30.53 10.67
C ASP A 98 -18.37 31.72 9.79
N ALA A 99 -19.38 32.49 9.37
CA ALA A 99 -19.20 33.63 8.47
C ALA A 99 -18.29 34.73 9.03
N ALA A 100 -18.30 34.96 10.35
CA ALA A 100 -17.47 35.96 11.00
C ALA A 100 -15.99 35.48 11.03
N VAL A 101 -15.74 34.23 11.36
CA VAL A 101 -14.39 33.62 11.37
C VAL A 101 -13.81 33.62 9.98
N ASN A 102 -14.57 33.14 8.97
CA ASN A 102 -14.15 33.14 7.58
C ASN A 102 -13.80 34.57 7.10
N ARG A 103 -14.68 35.51 7.36
CA ARG A 103 -14.45 36.90 6.99
C ARG A 103 -13.23 37.52 7.68
N ARG A 104 -13.05 37.25 8.99
CA ARG A 104 -11.91 37.73 9.73
C ARG A 104 -10.60 37.17 9.19
N LEU A 105 -10.55 35.87 8.87
CA LEU A 105 -9.38 35.23 8.31
C LEU A 105 -8.98 35.84 6.96
N ARG A 106 -9.96 36.15 6.10
CA ARG A 106 -9.72 36.83 4.81
C ARG A 106 -9.20 38.24 4.98
N ASN A 107 -9.67 38.97 5.97
CA ASN A 107 -9.17 40.32 6.26
C ASN A 107 -7.74 40.25 6.82
N LEU A 108 -7.51 39.34 7.77
CA LEU A 108 -6.19 39.10 8.36
C LEU A 108 -5.17 38.72 7.28
N ALA A 109 -5.52 37.88 6.31
CA ALA A 109 -4.62 37.52 5.20
C ALA A 109 -4.15 38.75 4.39
N LYS A 110 -5.00 39.77 4.22
CA LYS A 110 -4.61 41.01 3.57
C LYS A 110 -3.65 41.86 4.43
N GLU A 111 -3.89 41.89 5.74
CA GLU A 111 -3.05 42.59 6.72
C GLU A 111 -1.65 41.93 6.74
N LEU A 112 -1.58 40.59 6.81
CA LEU A 112 -0.35 39.80 6.92
C LEU A 112 0.58 39.90 5.70
N ARG A 113 0.06 40.23 4.51
CA ARG A 113 0.92 40.49 3.35
C ARG A 113 1.91 41.64 3.58
N ARG A 114 1.60 42.55 4.49
CA ARG A 114 2.42 43.74 4.83
C ARG A 114 3.22 43.56 6.13
N GLN A 115 2.92 42.48 6.89
CA GLN A 115 3.52 42.19 8.18
C GLN A 115 4.36 40.90 8.13
N PRO A 116 5.36 40.76 9.00
CA PRO A 116 6.20 39.54 9.00
C PRO A 116 5.54 38.38 9.79
N HIS A 117 4.21 38.27 9.75
CA HIS A 117 3.48 37.25 10.48
C HIS A 117 2.86 36.21 9.51
N THR A 118 2.67 35.01 10.01
CA THR A 118 2.08 33.89 9.24
C THR A 118 1.14 33.10 10.13
N VAL A 119 -0.01 32.70 9.59
CA VAL A 119 -0.94 31.75 10.20
C VAL A 119 -0.69 30.37 9.60
N ILE A 120 -0.58 29.35 10.46
CA ILE A 120 -0.51 27.95 10.04
C ILE A 120 -1.74 27.24 10.62
N ILE A 121 -2.52 26.61 9.77
CA ILE A 121 -3.70 25.83 10.17
C ILE A 121 -3.39 24.34 10.00
N SER A 122 -3.48 23.60 11.11
CA SER A 122 -3.41 22.14 11.13
C SER A 122 -4.82 21.56 11.09
N ALA A 123 -5.04 20.59 10.20
CA ALA A 123 -6.28 19.85 10.10
C ALA A 123 -6.04 18.44 9.55
N PRO A 124 -6.86 17.42 9.89
CA PRO A 124 -6.70 16.06 9.37
C PRO A 124 -6.80 15.97 7.86
N ASN A 125 -7.65 16.81 7.25
CA ASN A 125 -7.95 16.81 5.82
C ASN A 125 -7.86 18.22 5.23
N LEU A 126 -7.71 18.28 3.90
CA LEU A 126 -7.84 19.54 3.18
C LEU A 126 -9.34 19.81 2.91
N SER A 127 -9.96 20.63 3.76
CA SER A 127 -11.34 21.08 3.62
C SER A 127 -11.36 22.60 3.66
N LEU A 128 -11.14 23.23 2.51
CA LEU A 128 -11.10 24.70 2.38
C LEU A 128 -12.42 25.21 1.84
N PRO A 129 -13.03 26.24 2.50
CA PRO A 129 -14.08 27.02 1.87
C PRO A 129 -13.59 27.69 0.59
N THR A 130 -14.45 27.75 -0.43
CA THR A 130 -14.12 28.29 -1.78
C THR A 130 -13.55 29.71 -1.70
N GLU A 131 -14.01 30.51 -0.71
CA GLU A 131 -13.57 31.88 -0.50
C GLU A 131 -12.12 32.01 0.00
N LEU A 132 -11.53 30.92 0.51
CA LEU A 132 -10.17 30.87 1.03
C LEU A 132 -9.17 30.22 0.07
N GLU A 133 -9.62 29.53 -0.95
CA GLU A 133 -8.78 28.76 -1.90
C GLU A 133 -7.64 29.60 -2.51
N THR A 134 -7.91 30.85 -2.87
CA THR A 134 -6.92 31.77 -3.48
C THR A 134 -5.97 32.40 -2.47
N THR A 135 -6.23 32.26 -1.18
CA THR A 135 -5.51 32.98 -0.12
C THR A 135 -4.63 32.03 0.70
N VAL A 136 -4.94 30.76 0.69
CA VAL A 136 -4.26 29.71 1.47
C VAL A 136 -3.28 28.95 0.59
N SER A 137 -2.07 28.75 1.07
CA SER A 137 -1.10 27.84 0.47
C SER A 137 -1.09 26.52 1.23
N VAL A 138 -1.11 25.42 0.52
CA VAL A 138 -1.08 24.08 1.14
C VAL A 138 0.37 23.62 1.23
N LEU A 139 0.77 23.16 2.42
CA LEU A 139 2.04 22.49 2.67
C LEU A 139 1.76 21.04 3.04
N GLU A 140 2.21 20.11 2.21
CA GLU A 140 2.13 18.69 2.53
C GLU A 140 3.19 18.29 3.54
N LEU A 141 2.78 17.63 4.61
CA LEU A 141 3.66 17.00 5.58
C LEU A 141 3.64 15.49 5.35
N PRO A 142 4.59 14.93 4.59
CA PRO A 142 4.66 13.50 4.35
C PRO A 142 5.01 12.76 5.65
N LEU A 143 4.71 11.48 5.72
CA LEU A 143 5.15 10.62 6.83
C LEU A 143 6.68 10.69 7.00
N PRO A 144 7.21 10.39 8.21
CA PRO A 144 8.64 10.48 8.48
C PRO A 144 9.45 9.61 7.51
N SER A 145 10.51 10.16 6.97
CA SER A 145 11.49 9.43 6.16
C SER A 145 12.27 8.42 7.01
N GLY A 146 12.86 7.40 6.38
CA GLY A 146 13.71 6.45 7.09
C GLY A 146 14.86 7.12 7.87
N ALA A 147 15.40 8.25 7.37
CA ALA A 147 16.44 9.01 8.07
C ALA A 147 15.89 9.71 9.34
N GLU A 148 14.71 10.30 9.25
CA GLU A 148 14.03 10.91 10.41
C GLU A 148 13.66 9.86 11.46
N ILE A 149 13.13 8.71 11.04
CA ILE A 149 12.81 7.59 11.93
C ILE A 149 14.07 7.05 12.61
N ARG A 150 15.16 6.90 11.87
CA ARG A 150 16.44 6.45 12.45
C ARG A 150 16.93 7.43 13.52
N ALA A 151 16.97 8.72 13.21
CA ALA A 151 17.35 9.76 14.16
C ALA A 151 16.48 9.76 15.42
N LEU A 152 15.17 9.52 15.24
CA LEU A 152 14.21 9.40 16.35
C LEU A 152 14.53 8.19 17.24
N LEU A 153 14.73 7.00 16.66
CA LEU A 153 15.04 5.76 17.41
C LEU A 153 16.39 5.87 18.12
N GLU A 154 17.42 6.41 17.46
CA GLU A 154 18.74 6.67 18.04
C GLU A 154 18.64 7.68 19.19
N GLY A 155 17.83 8.74 19.07
CA GLY A 155 17.58 9.71 20.11
C GLY A 155 16.91 9.09 21.34
N ILE A 156 15.89 8.27 21.14
CA ILE A 156 15.18 7.54 22.21
C ILE A 156 16.14 6.57 22.92
N ALA A 157 16.90 5.78 22.16
CA ALA A 157 17.84 4.82 22.71
C ALA A 157 18.98 5.51 23.50
N SER A 158 19.51 6.62 22.99
CA SER A 158 20.53 7.39 23.67
C SER A 158 20.04 8.00 24.98
N ALA A 159 18.78 8.45 25.02
CA ALA A 159 18.16 9.00 26.24
C ALA A 159 18.01 7.92 27.35
N THR A 160 17.95 6.64 26.99
CA THR A 160 17.89 5.52 27.95
C THR A 160 19.27 4.93 28.26
N GLY A 161 20.34 5.53 27.75
CA GLY A 161 21.71 5.08 27.99
C GLY A 161 22.13 3.84 27.17
N GLN A 162 21.36 3.45 26.19
CA GLN A 162 21.60 2.25 25.37
C GLN A 162 21.65 2.63 23.87
N PRO A 163 22.78 3.16 23.38
CA PRO A 163 22.89 3.56 21.98
C PRO A 163 22.70 2.36 21.05
N LEU A 164 21.89 2.58 19.99
CA LEU A 164 21.65 1.56 18.98
C LEU A 164 22.83 1.42 18.01
N PRO A 165 23.29 0.19 17.71
CA PRO A 165 24.20 -0.08 16.60
C PRO A 165 23.59 0.41 15.26
N PHE A 166 24.43 0.87 14.34
CA PHE A 166 23.98 1.46 13.08
C PHE A 166 23.14 0.49 12.23
N ASP A 167 23.54 -0.77 12.15
CA ASP A 167 22.85 -1.82 11.41
C ASP A 167 21.45 -2.14 11.99
N VAL A 168 21.33 -2.10 13.32
CA VAL A 168 20.05 -2.28 14.01
C VAL A 168 19.15 -1.06 13.76
N SER A 169 19.68 0.16 13.94
CA SER A 169 18.90 1.39 13.72
C SER A 169 18.45 1.53 12.27
N GLU A 170 19.29 1.16 11.29
CA GLU A 170 18.95 1.12 9.87
C GLU A 170 17.84 0.11 9.59
N THR A 171 17.92 -1.09 10.17
CA THR A 171 16.91 -2.15 9.97
C THR A 171 15.58 -1.78 10.58
N LEU A 172 15.57 -1.31 11.84
CA LEU A 172 14.34 -0.87 12.52
C LEU A 172 13.70 0.34 11.81
N SER A 173 14.52 1.29 11.35
CA SER A 173 13.99 2.45 10.62
C SER A 173 13.28 2.05 9.32
N ARG A 174 13.83 1.08 8.59
CA ARG A 174 13.17 0.52 7.40
C ARG A 174 11.87 -0.19 7.77
N CYS A 175 11.85 -0.96 8.84
CA CYS A 175 10.64 -1.61 9.31
C CYS A 175 9.56 -0.58 9.72
N CYS A 176 9.95 0.53 10.35
CA CYS A 176 9.04 1.58 10.78
C CYS A 176 8.60 2.53 9.66
N THR A 177 9.25 2.53 8.50
CA THR A 177 8.86 3.39 7.36
C THR A 177 7.38 3.24 7.06
N GLY A 178 6.68 4.37 6.92
CA GLY A 178 5.23 4.40 6.69
C GLY A 178 4.36 4.47 7.94
N LEU A 179 4.96 4.45 9.12
CA LEU A 179 4.26 4.75 10.36
C LEU A 179 4.39 6.24 10.71
N PRO A 180 3.35 6.85 11.30
CA PRO A 180 3.45 8.16 11.93
C PRO A 180 4.51 8.17 13.05
N GLU A 181 5.14 9.33 13.27
CA GLU A 181 6.19 9.49 14.29
C GLU A 181 5.72 9.05 15.67
N GLU A 182 4.50 9.42 16.06
CA GLU A 182 3.92 9.03 17.34
C GLU A 182 3.83 7.50 17.50
N ARG A 183 3.47 6.78 16.43
CA ARG A 183 3.42 5.32 16.46
C ARG A 183 4.80 4.70 16.64
N VAL A 184 5.81 5.27 15.97
CA VAL A 184 7.20 4.84 16.16
C VAL A 184 7.64 5.06 17.60
N ARG A 185 7.30 6.19 18.21
CA ARG A 185 7.56 6.48 19.63
C ARG A 185 6.87 5.47 20.56
N GLN A 186 5.61 5.15 20.30
CA GLN A 186 4.83 4.19 21.09
C GLN A 186 5.43 2.78 21.02
N ILE A 187 5.87 2.33 19.83
CA ILE A 187 6.56 1.06 19.66
C ILE A 187 7.87 1.05 20.45
N ALA A 188 8.68 2.09 20.30
CA ALA A 188 9.94 2.22 21.03
C ALA A 188 9.73 2.25 22.55
N ALA A 189 8.76 2.99 23.04
CA ALA A 189 8.41 3.03 24.46
C ALA A 189 7.95 1.67 24.98
N ARG A 190 7.16 0.92 24.21
CA ARG A 190 6.72 -0.44 24.57
C ARG A 190 7.92 -1.41 24.65
N ALA A 191 8.81 -1.38 23.65
CA ALA A 191 10.00 -2.20 23.63
C ALA A 191 10.91 -1.92 24.84
N LEU A 192 11.14 -0.66 25.16
CA LEU A 192 11.91 -0.24 26.33
C LEU A 192 11.24 -0.68 27.64
N ALA A 193 9.92 -0.56 27.76
CA ALA A 193 9.17 -1.00 28.96
C ALA A 193 9.22 -2.51 29.16
N GLN A 194 9.22 -3.30 28.06
CA GLN A 194 9.20 -4.76 28.14
C GLN A 194 10.58 -5.39 28.28
N ARG A 195 11.56 -4.87 27.54
CA ARG A 195 12.90 -5.47 27.39
C ARG A 195 14.04 -4.59 27.87
N GLY A 196 13.75 -3.32 28.20
CA GLY A 196 14.75 -2.35 28.61
C GLY A 196 15.65 -1.83 27.47
N ALA A 197 15.54 -2.38 26.26
CA ALA A 197 16.36 -2.00 25.11
C ALA A 197 15.55 -2.14 23.80
N LEU A 198 15.96 -1.37 22.77
CA LEU A 198 15.52 -1.55 21.40
C LEU A 198 16.41 -2.56 20.68
N GLY A 199 15.83 -3.44 19.85
CA GLY A 199 16.57 -4.47 19.13
C GLY A 199 15.82 -5.06 17.96
N LEU A 200 16.43 -6.02 17.26
CA LEU A 200 15.82 -6.67 16.09
C LEU A 200 14.54 -7.46 16.43
N ASP A 201 14.38 -7.86 17.70
CA ASP A 201 13.18 -8.56 18.17
C ASP A 201 11.92 -7.68 18.09
N ASP A 202 12.07 -6.35 18.01
CA ASP A 202 10.97 -5.42 17.87
C ASP A 202 10.32 -5.43 16.48
N GLN A 203 10.91 -6.11 15.49
CA GLN A 203 10.36 -6.21 14.15
C GLN A 203 8.95 -6.83 14.14
N ALA A 204 8.69 -7.80 14.99
CA ALA A 204 7.38 -8.43 15.10
C ALA A 204 6.31 -7.44 15.59
N ASP A 205 6.65 -6.63 16.59
CA ASP A 205 5.76 -5.61 17.15
C ASP A 205 5.49 -4.48 16.14
N ILE A 206 6.52 -4.06 15.40
CA ILE A 206 6.38 -3.08 14.30
C ILE A 206 5.44 -3.61 13.22
N LEU A 207 5.59 -4.87 12.83
CA LEU A 207 4.75 -5.49 11.82
C LEU A 207 3.29 -5.58 12.26
N GLU A 208 3.04 -5.92 13.53
CA GLU A 208 1.68 -5.96 14.08
C GLU A 208 1.06 -4.55 14.12
N GLU A 209 1.81 -3.52 14.48
CA GLU A 209 1.31 -2.14 14.44
C GLU A 209 0.96 -1.71 13.01
N LYS A 210 1.79 -2.09 12.03
CA LYS A 210 1.48 -1.88 10.60
C LYS A 210 0.19 -2.59 10.18
N ARG A 211 -0.02 -3.82 10.63
CA ARG A 211 -1.29 -4.55 10.37
C ARG A 211 -2.50 -3.80 10.92
N GLN A 212 -2.37 -3.20 12.10
CA GLN A 212 -3.46 -2.42 12.69
C GLN A 212 -3.77 -1.15 11.88
N VAL A 213 -2.76 -0.48 11.33
CA VAL A 213 -2.95 0.69 10.44
C VAL A 213 -3.72 0.28 9.19
N VAL A 214 -3.35 -0.84 8.56
CA VAL A 214 -4.06 -1.36 7.38
C VAL A 214 -5.50 -1.73 7.70
N ARG A 215 -5.76 -2.40 8.83
CA ARG A 215 -7.12 -2.79 9.24
C ARG A 215 -8.09 -1.61 9.41
N ARG A 216 -7.58 -0.42 9.72
CA ARG A 216 -8.41 0.80 9.89
C ARG A 216 -8.94 1.36 8.57
N THR A 217 -8.29 1.08 7.45
CA THR A 217 -8.69 1.65 6.14
C THR A 217 -9.87 0.93 5.51
N GLU A 218 -10.29 -0.24 6.03
CA GLU A 218 -11.36 -1.09 5.48
C GLU A 218 -11.20 -1.49 3.98
N LEU A 219 -10.27 -0.85 3.26
CA LEU A 219 -10.02 -1.04 1.83
C LEU A 219 -8.95 -2.09 1.55
N LEU A 220 -8.03 -2.24 2.49
CA LEU A 220 -6.87 -3.12 2.39
C LEU A 220 -6.93 -4.20 3.46
N GLU A 221 -6.64 -5.43 3.05
CA GLU A 221 -6.48 -6.57 3.93
C GLU A 221 -5.00 -6.95 3.99
N TYR A 222 -4.47 -7.08 5.20
CA TYR A 222 -3.13 -7.62 5.41
C TYR A 222 -3.18 -9.14 5.33
N CYS A 223 -2.59 -9.72 4.27
CA CYS A 223 -2.59 -11.15 4.06
C CYS A 223 -1.38 -11.83 4.70
N SER A 224 -1.62 -12.99 5.33
CA SER A 224 -0.54 -13.88 5.78
C SER A 224 0.21 -14.46 4.57
N THR A 225 1.54 -14.45 4.64
CA THR A 225 2.45 -14.90 3.58
C THR A 225 3.17 -16.20 3.98
N ALA A 226 2.43 -17.22 4.40
CA ALA A 226 3.03 -18.51 4.78
C ALA A 226 3.39 -19.43 3.60
N THR A 227 3.16 -18.99 2.35
CA THR A 227 3.36 -19.79 1.12
C THR A 227 4.70 -19.47 0.48
N ASN A 228 5.51 -20.47 0.19
CA ASN A 228 6.78 -20.31 -0.54
C ASN A 228 6.59 -20.43 -2.06
N THR A 229 7.52 -19.87 -2.84
CA THR A 229 7.54 -20.06 -4.30
C THR A 229 7.75 -21.53 -4.72
N THR A 230 8.34 -22.33 -3.83
CA THR A 230 8.48 -23.79 -3.99
C THR A 230 7.15 -24.52 -3.90
N ASP A 231 6.13 -23.91 -3.31
CA ASP A 231 4.78 -24.50 -3.17
C ASP A 231 3.93 -24.31 -4.44
N ILE A 232 4.48 -23.63 -5.46
CA ILE A 232 3.85 -23.44 -6.76
C ILE A 232 4.49 -24.42 -7.74
N GLY A 233 3.70 -25.33 -8.31
CA GLY A 233 4.15 -26.18 -9.41
C GLY A 233 4.15 -25.41 -10.73
N GLY A 234 5.17 -25.62 -11.58
CA GLY A 234 5.28 -24.97 -12.88
C GLY A 234 5.65 -23.48 -12.86
N HIS A 235 5.24 -22.76 -13.90
CA HIS A 235 5.43 -21.31 -14.10
C HIS A 235 6.90 -20.87 -14.05
N ASP A 236 7.80 -21.63 -14.65
CA ASP A 236 9.25 -21.43 -14.56
C ASP A 236 9.73 -20.10 -15.16
N GLN A 237 9.10 -19.59 -16.23
CA GLN A 237 9.44 -18.27 -16.78
C GLN A 237 9.00 -17.14 -15.86
N LEU A 238 7.78 -17.22 -15.31
CA LEU A 238 7.29 -16.24 -14.37
C LEU A 238 8.15 -16.20 -13.10
N LYS A 239 8.50 -17.37 -12.54
CA LYS A 239 9.38 -17.47 -11.36
C LYS A 239 10.75 -16.82 -11.60
N ARG A 240 11.38 -17.08 -12.75
CA ARG A 240 12.67 -16.46 -13.12
C ARG A 240 12.55 -14.95 -13.27
N TRP A 241 11.49 -14.48 -13.91
CA TRP A 241 11.25 -13.06 -14.08
C TRP A 241 11.04 -12.35 -12.75
N LEU A 242 10.26 -12.92 -11.84
CA LEU A 242 10.01 -12.40 -10.49
C LEU A 242 11.29 -12.34 -9.66
N GLU A 243 12.15 -13.36 -9.73
CA GLU A 243 13.43 -13.35 -9.00
C GLU A 243 14.37 -12.23 -9.50
N GLN A 244 14.40 -11.96 -10.80
CA GLN A 244 15.14 -10.82 -11.34
C GLN A 244 14.59 -9.48 -10.82
N ARG A 245 13.27 -9.35 -10.66
CA ARG A 245 12.62 -8.12 -10.17
C ARG A 245 12.84 -7.92 -8.67
N ARG A 246 12.96 -8.97 -7.90
CA ARG A 246 13.31 -8.92 -6.47
C ARG A 246 14.59 -8.11 -6.24
N LEU A 247 15.59 -8.31 -7.06
CA LEU A 247 16.88 -7.63 -6.94
C LEU A 247 16.78 -6.10 -7.10
N ALA A 248 15.79 -5.61 -7.85
CA ALA A 248 15.58 -4.17 -8.07
C ALA A 248 15.11 -3.38 -6.84
N PHE A 249 14.72 -4.07 -5.76
CA PHE A 249 14.40 -3.43 -4.47
C PHE A 249 15.61 -3.26 -3.55
N SER A 250 16.79 -3.73 -3.95
CA SER A 250 18.01 -3.62 -3.15
C SER A 250 18.60 -2.20 -3.21
N PRO A 251 19.36 -1.78 -2.16
CA PRO A 251 20.11 -0.53 -2.19
C PRO A 251 21.10 -0.45 -3.36
N ALA A 252 21.73 -1.59 -3.71
CA ALA A 252 22.67 -1.68 -4.83
C ALA A 252 22.00 -1.37 -6.18
N ALA A 253 20.77 -1.85 -6.40
CA ALA A 253 20.02 -1.53 -7.61
C ALA A 253 19.71 -0.03 -7.73
N ARG A 254 19.37 0.62 -6.61
CA ARG A 254 19.15 2.07 -6.56
C ARG A 254 20.44 2.85 -6.86
N ALA A 255 21.57 2.43 -6.31
CA ALA A 255 22.88 3.04 -6.59
C ALA A 255 23.27 2.87 -8.07
N TYR A 256 22.86 1.75 -8.70
CA TYR A 256 23.04 1.50 -10.14
C TYR A 256 22.11 2.35 -11.02
N GLY A 257 21.09 2.98 -10.45
CA GLY A 257 20.09 3.78 -11.18
C GLY A 257 18.89 2.98 -11.71
N LEU A 258 18.70 1.75 -11.22
CA LEU A 258 17.57 0.91 -11.64
C LEU A 258 16.28 1.40 -10.98
N PRO A 259 15.21 1.69 -11.76
CA PRO A 259 13.93 2.08 -11.19
C PRO A 259 13.24 0.90 -10.48
N HIS A 260 12.39 1.20 -9.50
CA HIS A 260 11.58 0.17 -8.86
C HIS A 260 10.60 -0.46 -9.85
N PRO A 261 10.44 -1.79 -9.85
CA PRO A 261 9.43 -2.46 -10.66
C PRO A 261 8.03 -1.95 -10.31
N ARG A 262 7.21 -1.77 -11.34
CA ARG A 262 5.84 -1.29 -11.17
C ARG A 262 4.89 -2.40 -10.76
N GLY A 263 4.96 -3.52 -11.46
CA GLY A 263 4.10 -4.65 -11.18
C GLY A 263 3.93 -5.61 -12.35
N VAL A 264 3.09 -6.61 -12.12
CA VAL A 264 2.78 -7.67 -13.09
C VAL A 264 1.27 -7.93 -13.13
N LEU A 265 0.74 -8.16 -14.32
CA LEU A 265 -0.62 -8.64 -14.52
C LEU A 265 -0.57 -10.14 -14.85
N LEU A 266 -1.28 -10.95 -14.05
CA LEU A 266 -1.43 -12.38 -14.24
C LEU A 266 -2.81 -12.67 -14.82
N LEU A 267 -2.83 -13.11 -16.07
CA LEU A 267 -4.03 -13.55 -16.78
C LEU A 267 -4.13 -15.06 -16.76
N GLY A 268 -5.33 -15.61 -16.79
CA GLY A 268 -5.54 -17.04 -16.93
C GLY A 268 -6.83 -17.51 -16.29
N PRO A 269 -7.29 -18.71 -16.58
CA PRO A 269 -8.51 -19.26 -16.03
C PRO A 269 -8.41 -19.46 -14.51
N GLN A 270 -9.53 -19.70 -13.86
CA GLN A 270 -9.56 -19.99 -12.43
C GLN A 270 -8.77 -21.29 -12.11
N GLY A 271 -8.18 -21.35 -10.93
CA GLY A 271 -7.44 -22.54 -10.49
C GLY A 271 -6.03 -22.71 -11.06
N THR A 272 -5.49 -21.75 -11.82
CA THR A 272 -4.12 -21.79 -12.37
C THR A 272 -3.04 -21.24 -11.43
N GLY A 273 -3.38 -20.89 -10.19
CA GLY A 273 -2.40 -20.49 -9.18
C GLY A 273 -2.09 -18.99 -9.11
N LYS A 274 -2.87 -18.10 -9.76
CA LYS A 274 -2.66 -16.64 -9.75
C LYS A 274 -2.55 -16.06 -8.33
N SER A 275 -3.54 -16.31 -7.50
CA SER A 275 -3.60 -15.81 -6.11
C SER A 275 -2.54 -16.45 -5.21
N LEU A 276 -2.19 -17.72 -5.48
CA LEU A 276 -1.09 -18.40 -4.80
C LEU A 276 0.25 -17.73 -5.11
N THR A 277 0.45 -17.34 -6.37
CA THR A 277 1.66 -16.63 -6.82
C THR A 277 1.85 -15.31 -6.08
N ALA A 278 0.78 -14.52 -5.86
CA ALA A 278 0.88 -13.27 -5.12
C ALA A 278 1.39 -13.47 -3.67
N ARG A 279 0.86 -14.48 -2.98
CA ARG A 279 1.30 -14.84 -1.62
C ARG A 279 2.74 -15.32 -1.59
N ALA A 280 3.12 -16.17 -2.53
CA ALA A 280 4.46 -16.72 -2.59
C ALA A 280 5.53 -15.67 -2.93
N VAL A 281 5.22 -14.72 -3.81
CA VAL A 281 6.11 -13.59 -4.12
C VAL A 281 6.36 -12.73 -2.91
N ALA A 282 5.30 -12.31 -2.22
CA ALA A 282 5.44 -11.48 -1.02
C ALA A 282 6.27 -12.19 0.05
N HIS A 283 6.05 -13.50 0.25
CA HIS A 283 6.82 -14.30 1.20
C HIS A 283 8.30 -14.38 0.80
N SER A 284 8.59 -14.75 -0.46
CA SER A 284 9.99 -14.92 -0.93
C SER A 284 10.77 -13.62 -0.97
N TRP A 285 10.08 -12.49 -1.13
CA TRP A 285 10.69 -11.16 -1.10
C TRP A 285 10.80 -10.59 0.31
N GLY A 286 10.19 -11.22 1.31
CA GLY A 286 10.13 -10.74 2.69
C GLY A 286 9.33 -9.43 2.83
N MET A 287 8.34 -9.23 1.97
CA MET A 287 7.52 -8.03 1.92
C MET A 287 6.10 -8.28 2.44
N PRO A 288 5.47 -7.28 3.09
CA PRO A 288 4.05 -7.35 3.43
C PRO A 288 3.19 -7.51 2.17
N LEU A 289 2.14 -8.32 2.28
CA LEU A 289 1.13 -8.49 1.25
C LEU A 289 -0.15 -7.77 1.64
N LEU A 290 -0.53 -6.78 0.84
CA LEU A 290 -1.75 -6.01 0.99
C LEU A 290 -2.72 -6.42 -0.13
N ARG A 291 -3.89 -6.94 0.23
CA ARG A 291 -4.95 -7.25 -0.74
C ARG A 291 -5.91 -6.08 -0.81
N LEU A 292 -6.17 -5.59 -2.02
CA LEU A 292 -7.19 -4.58 -2.27
C LEU A 292 -8.56 -5.24 -2.44
N ASP A 293 -9.52 -4.81 -1.65
CA ASP A 293 -10.93 -5.14 -1.86
C ASP A 293 -11.53 -4.15 -2.87
N VAL A 294 -11.55 -4.56 -4.13
CA VAL A 294 -12.06 -3.71 -5.22
C VAL A 294 -13.54 -3.40 -5.05
N GLY A 295 -14.33 -4.32 -4.47
CA GLY A 295 -15.76 -4.11 -4.20
C GLY A 295 -15.99 -2.94 -3.23
N ARG A 296 -15.21 -2.85 -2.18
CA ARG A 296 -15.29 -1.74 -1.21
C ARG A 296 -14.84 -0.40 -1.77
N LEU A 297 -13.98 -0.41 -2.79
CA LEU A 297 -13.54 0.82 -3.44
C LEU A 297 -14.72 1.56 -4.10
N PHE A 298 -15.66 0.80 -4.65
CA PHE A 298 -16.86 1.31 -5.34
C PHE A 298 -18.09 1.43 -4.43
N ALA A 299 -18.05 0.89 -3.22
CA ALA A 299 -19.17 1.00 -2.28
C ALA A 299 -19.31 2.44 -1.75
N GLY A 300 -20.41 3.12 -2.08
CA GLY A 300 -20.73 4.44 -1.51
C GLY A 300 -21.25 5.45 -2.54
N LEU A 301 -21.51 6.67 -2.05
CA LEU A 301 -22.01 7.80 -2.85
C LEU A 301 -20.97 8.29 -3.87
N VAL A 302 -21.45 8.91 -4.94
CA VAL A 302 -20.62 9.53 -5.99
C VAL A 302 -19.62 10.52 -5.36
N GLY A 303 -18.34 10.38 -5.69
CA GLY A 303 -17.23 11.17 -5.12
C GLY A 303 -16.47 10.50 -3.96
N ALA A 304 -17.08 9.59 -3.21
CA ALA A 304 -16.40 8.87 -2.13
C ALA A 304 -15.35 7.88 -2.67
N SER A 305 -15.58 7.30 -3.84
CA SER A 305 -14.66 6.31 -4.45
C SER A 305 -13.30 6.90 -4.80
N GLU A 306 -13.24 8.15 -5.27
CA GLU A 306 -11.96 8.83 -5.55
C GLU A 306 -11.19 9.15 -4.28
N ALA A 307 -11.87 9.58 -3.21
CA ALA A 307 -11.24 9.83 -1.90
C ALA A 307 -10.68 8.52 -1.32
N ARG A 308 -11.45 7.42 -1.40
CA ARG A 308 -11.02 6.09 -1.00
C ARG A 308 -9.82 5.59 -1.80
N THR A 309 -9.80 5.84 -3.11
CA THR A 309 -8.64 5.49 -3.96
C THR A 309 -7.39 6.22 -3.51
N ARG A 310 -7.48 7.52 -3.23
CA ARG A 310 -6.34 8.30 -2.70
C ARG A 310 -5.89 7.82 -1.32
N GLU A 311 -6.83 7.46 -0.46
CA GLU A 311 -6.53 6.88 0.86
C GLU A 311 -5.83 5.51 0.72
N MET A 312 -6.32 4.63 -0.14
CA MET A 312 -5.71 3.35 -0.44
C MET A 312 -4.27 3.52 -0.95
N ILE A 313 -4.04 4.44 -1.90
CA ILE A 313 -2.72 4.76 -2.42
C ILE A 313 -1.79 5.24 -1.30
N ARG A 314 -2.21 6.21 -0.50
CA ARG A 314 -1.42 6.73 0.63
C ARG A 314 -1.05 5.63 1.63
N THR A 315 -2.01 4.80 2.00
CA THR A 315 -1.78 3.68 2.93
C THR A 315 -0.82 2.66 2.33
N THR A 316 -0.99 2.32 1.05
CA THR A 316 -0.10 1.37 0.37
C THR A 316 1.34 1.91 0.29
N GLU A 317 1.52 3.17 -0.07
CA GLU A 317 2.84 3.81 -0.11
C GLU A 317 3.47 3.93 1.27
N ALA A 318 2.67 4.20 2.30
CA ALA A 318 3.10 4.21 3.69
C ALA A 318 3.61 2.83 4.14
N MET A 319 3.07 1.74 3.59
CA MET A 319 3.49 0.38 3.90
C MET A 319 4.67 -0.12 3.07
N ALA A 320 5.16 0.67 2.11
CA ALA A 320 6.28 0.30 1.25
C ALA A 320 7.59 0.07 2.05
N PRO A 321 8.45 -0.90 1.68
CA PRO A 321 8.28 -1.79 0.52
C PRO A 321 7.20 -2.86 0.77
N CYS A 322 6.28 -3.04 -0.18
CA CYS A 322 5.18 -4.00 -0.06
C CYS A 322 4.73 -4.53 -1.43
N VAL A 323 3.99 -5.63 -1.41
CA VAL A 323 3.25 -6.14 -2.56
C VAL A 323 1.78 -5.75 -2.41
N LEU A 324 1.24 -5.02 -3.38
CA LEU A 324 -0.19 -4.73 -3.48
C LEU A 324 -0.83 -5.75 -4.42
N TRP A 325 -1.68 -6.61 -3.87
CA TRP A 325 -2.41 -7.60 -4.64
C TRP A 325 -3.82 -7.12 -4.95
N ILE A 326 -4.13 -7.03 -6.24
CA ILE A 326 -5.45 -6.67 -6.76
C ILE A 326 -6.02 -7.93 -7.40
N ASP A 327 -6.95 -8.58 -6.70
CA ASP A 327 -7.54 -9.83 -7.16
C ASP A 327 -8.75 -9.57 -8.06
N GLU A 328 -8.93 -10.40 -9.10
CA GLU A 328 -10.06 -10.37 -10.01
C GLU A 328 -10.38 -8.97 -10.56
N MET A 329 -9.37 -8.33 -11.13
CA MET A 329 -9.46 -6.95 -11.65
C MET A 329 -10.56 -6.79 -12.72
N ASP A 330 -10.79 -7.84 -13.49
CA ASP A 330 -11.87 -7.96 -14.50
C ASP A 330 -13.27 -7.80 -13.90
N LYS A 331 -13.50 -8.26 -12.67
CA LYS A 331 -14.79 -8.11 -12.00
C LYS A 331 -15.02 -6.69 -11.47
N GLY A 332 -13.96 -6.04 -11.01
CA GLY A 332 -14.06 -4.71 -10.42
C GLY A 332 -14.11 -3.57 -11.42
N PHE A 333 -13.41 -3.71 -12.55
CA PHE A 333 -13.29 -2.68 -13.57
C PHE A 333 -13.93 -3.05 -14.92
N GLY A 334 -14.72 -4.13 -14.96
CA GLY A 334 -15.35 -4.63 -16.16
C GLY A 334 -16.42 -3.71 -16.75
N SER A 335 -16.79 -3.97 -18.01
CA SER A 335 -17.70 -3.15 -18.83
C SER A 335 -19.12 -3.01 -18.27
N ASP A 336 -19.55 -3.89 -17.36
CA ASP A 336 -20.89 -3.83 -16.74
C ASP A 336 -21.02 -2.70 -15.70
N SER A 337 -19.92 -2.06 -15.32
CA SER A 337 -19.89 -0.88 -14.44
C SER A 337 -20.39 0.42 -15.11
N ARG A 338 -21.01 0.34 -16.30
CA ARG A 338 -21.55 1.50 -17.04
C ARG A 338 -22.71 2.21 -16.31
N SER A 339 -23.30 1.60 -15.29
CA SER A 339 -24.37 2.19 -14.49
C SER A 339 -23.88 3.19 -13.43
N ASP A 340 -22.56 3.25 -13.11
CA ASP A 340 -22.03 4.03 -11.98
C ASP A 340 -21.63 5.48 -12.32
N GLY A 341 -22.23 6.11 -13.36
CA GLY A 341 -21.95 7.52 -13.67
C GLY A 341 -20.49 7.87 -13.94
N GLY A 342 -19.66 6.91 -14.38
CA GLY A 342 -18.23 7.11 -14.68
C GLY A 342 -17.30 7.07 -13.45
N ALA A 343 -17.77 6.70 -12.27
CA ALA A 343 -16.95 6.61 -11.06
C ALA A 343 -15.83 5.55 -11.23
N SER A 344 -16.15 4.39 -11.79
CA SER A 344 -15.19 3.33 -12.06
C SER A 344 -14.07 3.77 -13.00
N GLN A 345 -14.40 4.56 -14.03
CA GLN A 345 -13.39 5.10 -14.96
C GLN A 345 -12.44 6.10 -14.27
N ARG A 346 -12.96 6.98 -13.39
CA ARG A 346 -12.13 7.95 -12.66
C ARG A 346 -11.21 7.27 -11.64
N VAL A 347 -11.73 6.27 -10.91
CA VAL A 347 -10.93 5.43 -10.01
C VAL A 347 -9.82 4.73 -10.79
N LEU A 348 -10.15 4.09 -11.90
CA LEU A 348 -9.17 3.43 -12.76
C LEU A 348 -8.12 4.42 -13.27
N ALA A 349 -8.53 5.58 -13.77
CA ALA A 349 -7.60 6.61 -14.24
C ALA A 349 -6.64 7.05 -13.14
N THR A 350 -7.13 7.26 -11.92
CA THR A 350 -6.30 7.61 -10.75
C THR A 350 -5.28 6.52 -10.42
N MET A 351 -5.71 5.25 -10.41
CA MET A 351 -4.81 4.11 -10.18
C MET A 351 -3.76 3.97 -11.28
N LEU A 352 -4.15 4.10 -12.55
CA LEU A 352 -3.24 4.00 -13.68
C LEU A 352 -2.19 5.12 -13.70
N THR A 353 -2.60 6.35 -13.35
CA THR A 353 -1.69 7.48 -13.20
C THR A 353 -0.70 7.22 -12.08
N TRP A 354 -1.19 6.80 -10.91
CA TRP A 354 -0.32 6.43 -9.80
C TRP A 354 0.67 5.32 -10.17
N MET A 355 0.20 4.23 -10.79
CA MET A 355 1.09 3.12 -11.21
C MET A 355 2.19 3.58 -12.17
N ALA A 356 1.89 4.55 -13.03
CA ALA A 356 2.87 5.08 -13.98
C ALA A 356 3.91 6.00 -13.33
N GLU A 357 3.51 6.77 -12.32
CA GLU A 357 4.29 7.86 -11.75
C GLU A 357 4.92 7.52 -10.39
N LYS A 358 4.46 6.44 -9.72
CA LYS A 358 4.95 6.08 -8.39
C LYS A 358 6.46 5.87 -8.37
N GLU A 359 7.11 6.48 -7.40
CA GLU A 359 8.52 6.26 -7.05
C GLU A 359 8.67 5.35 -5.82
N SER A 360 7.57 5.10 -5.11
CA SER A 360 7.52 4.24 -3.93
C SER A 360 7.79 2.78 -4.29
N PRO A 361 8.52 2.01 -3.45
CA PRO A 361 8.83 0.60 -3.69
C PRO A 361 7.59 -0.30 -3.41
N VAL A 362 6.51 -0.05 -4.13
CA VAL A 362 5.29 -0.86 -4.15
C VAL A 362 5.26 -1.70 -5.41
N PHE A 363 5.18 -3.01 -5.27
CA PHE A 363 5.02 -3.93 -6.41
C PHE A 363 3.55 -4.32 -6.55
N VAL A 364 2.92 -3.99 -7.67
CA VAL A 364 1.52 -4.30 -7.92
C VAL A 364 1.40 -5.66 -8.58
N MET A 365 0.69 -6.59 -7.96
CA MET A 365 0.30 -7.86 -8.56
C MET A 365 -1.20 -7.87 -8.81
N ALA A 366 -1.59 -7.76 -10.07
CA ALA A 366 -3.00 -7.85 -10.46
C ALA A 366 -3.31 -9.21 -11.05
N THR A 367 -4.51 -9.72 -10.81
CA THR A 367 -5.01 -10.96 -11.41
C THR A 367 -6.29 -10.69 -12.18
N ALA A 368 -6.49 -11.41 -13.28
CA ALA A 368 -7.74 -11.42 -14.04
C ALA A 368 -7.99 -12.78 -14.68
N ASN A 369 -9.25 -13.10 -14.87
CA ASN A 369 -9.65 -14.39 -15.48
C ASN A 369 -9.83 -14.28 -17.00
N GLY A 370 -10.08 -13.08 -17.51
CA GLY A 370 -10.28 -12.80 -18.92
C GLY A 370 -9.75 -11.44 -19.34
N VAL A 371 -9.64 -11.21 -20.64
CA VAL A 371 -9.16 -9.93 -21.20
C VAL A 371 -10.28 -9.03 -21.66
N ASP A 372 -11.45 -9.57 -21.99
CA ASP A 372 -12.56 -8.84 -22.62
C ASP A 372 -13.20 -7.81 -21.67
N ALA A 373 -13.18 -8.10 -20.38
CA ALA A 373 -13.66 -7.20 -19.33
C ALA A 373 -12.63 -6.17 -18.88
N LEU A 374 -11.35 -6.30 -19.27
CA LEU A 374 -10.31 -5.38 -18.86
C LEU A 374 -10.26 -4.14 -19.76
N PRO A 375 -10.22 -2.94 -19.19
CA PRO A 375 -10.00 -1.72 -19.95
C PRO A 375 -8.68 -1.77 -20.73
N ALA A 376 -8.72 -1.35 -22.00
CA ALA A 376 -7.55 -1.37 -22.88
C ALA A 376 -6.36 -0.57 -22.34
N GLU A 377 -6.63 0.42 -21.50
CA GLU A 377 -5.63 1.26 -20.83
C GLU A 377 -4.73 0.44 -19.89
N LEU A 378 -5.25 -0.59 -19.23
CA LEU A 378 -4.48 -1.50 -18.34
C LEU A 378 -3.47 -2.33 -19.12
N LEU A 379 -3.80 -2.69 -20.35
CA LEU A 379 -2.99 -3.56 -21.19
C LEU A 379 -1.86 -2.80 -21.93
N ARG A 380 -1.82 -1.46 -21.83
CA ARG A 380 -0.77 -0.64 -22.43
C ARG A 380 0.54 -0.73 -21.65
N LYS A 381 1.66 -0.83 -22.38
CA LYS A 381 3.01 -0.76 -21.77
C LYS A 381 3.19 0.49 -20.91
N GLY A 382 3.91 0.34 -19.80
CA GLY A 382 4.18 1.44 -18.87
C GLY A 382 3.28 1.49 -17.65
N ARG A 383 2.28 0.60 -17.53
CA ARG A 383 1.43 0.40 -16.34
C ARG A 383 1.94 -0.79 -15.53
N PHE A 384 1.93 -1.95 -16.14
CA PHE A 384 2.64 -3.14 -15.66
C PHE A 384 3.97 -3.26 -16.41
N ASP A 385 4.97 -3.84 -15.77
CA ASP A 385 6.25 -4.15 -16.41
C ASP A 385 6.08 -5.30 -17.38
N GLU A 386 5.16 -6.26 -17.07
CA GLU A 386 4.88 -7.41 -17.89
C GLU A 386 3.47 -7.98 -17.64
N ILE A 387 2.97 -8.69 -18.63
CA ILE A 387 1.71 -9.45 -18.56
C ILE A 387 2.05 -10.91 -18.81
N PHE A 388 1.64 -11.79 -17.90
CA PHE A 388 1.83 -13.24 -18.05
C PHE A 388 0.50 -13.97 -18.20
N LEU A 389 0.44 -14.90 -19.14
CA LEU A 389 -0.64 -15.87 -19.23
C LEU A 389 -0.25 -17.14 -18.46
N LEU A 390 -1.03 -17.44 -17.41
CA LEU A 390 -1.00 -18.70 -16.67
C LEU A 390 -2.01 -19.63 -17.32
N ASP A 391 -1.52 -20.52 -18.15
CA ASP A 391 -2.34 -21.50 -18.86
C ASP A 391 -2.56 -22.77 -18.01
N LEU A 392 -3.31 -23.73 -18.54
CA LEU A 392 -3.44 -25.05 -17.91
C LEU A 392 -2.08 -25.76 -17.85
N PRO A 393 -1.81 -26.51 -16.78
CA PRO A 393 -0.51 -27.12 -16.57
C PRO A 393 -0.19 -28.22 -17.61
N THR A 394 1.04 -28.19 -18.10
CA THR A 394 1.63 -29.26 -18.93
C THR A 394 1.75 -30.57 -18.16
N LEU A 395 2.07 -31.66 -18.82
CA LEU A 395 2.24 -32.97 -18.16
C LEU A 395 3.24 -32.91 -17.01
N ASN A 396 4.40 -32.28 -17.21
CA ASN A 396 5.43 -32.18 -16.19
C ASN A 396 4.98 -31.30 -15.03
N GLU A 397 4.29 -30.21 -15.30
CA GLU A 397 3.74 -29.33 -14.27
C GLU A 397 2.62 -30.02 -13.49
N ARG A 398 1.76 -30.81 -14.14
CA ARG A 398 0.76 -31.62 -13.42
C ARG A 398 1.41 -32.62 -12.45
N LYS A 399 2.50 -33.28 -12.86
CA LYS A 399 3.28 -34.17 -11.99
C LYS A 399 3.83 -33.41 -10.76
N GLU A 400 4.39 -32.24 -10.99
CA GLU A 400 4.93 -31.39 -9.92
C GLU A 400 3.80 -30.94 -8.96
N ILE A 401 2.68 -30.44 -9.49
CA ILE A 401 1.53 -29.99 -8.71
C ILE A 401 0.95 -31.14 -7.87
N LEU A 402 0.73 -32.30 -8.47
CA LEU A 402 0.24 -33.48 -7.76
C LEU A 402 1.17 -33.91 -6.64
N ARG A 403 2.50 -33.89 -6.88
CA ARG A 403 3.51 -34.22 -5.86
C ARG A 403 3.46 -33.24 -4.69
N LEU A 404 3.38 -31.93 -4.96
CA LEU A 404 3.29 -30.88 -3.95
C LEU A 404 2.04 -31.05 -3.07
N HIS A 405 0.87 -31.21 -3.71
CA HIS A 405 -0.38 -31.40 -2.96
C HIS A 405 -0.39 -32.71 -2.18
N LEU A 406 0.08 -33.83 -2.76
CA LEU A 406 0.16 -35.10 -2.04
C LEU A 406 1.09 -35.00 -0.83
N THR A 407 2.26 -34.40 -0.98
CA THR A 407 3.20 -34.18 0.14
C THR A 407 2.58 -33.35 1.26
N ARG A 408 1.81 -32.33 0.91
CA ARG A 408 1.12 -31.47 1.88
C ARG A 408 -0.02 -32.21 2.60
N LEU A 409 -0.86 -32.92 1.85
CA LEU A 409 -2.07 -33.58 2.39
C LEU A 409 -1.76 -34.91 3.08
N ARG A 410 -0.81 -35.66 2.56
CA ARG A 410 -0.46 -37.03 3.01
C ARG A 410 1.07 -37.24 2.98
N PRO A 411 1.84 -36.62 3.92
CA PRO A 411 3.30 -36.68 3.92
C PRO A 411 3.89 -38.10 3.97
N SER A 412 3.17 -39.02 4.61
CA SER A 412 3.59 -40.42 4.78
C SER A 412 3.16 -41.36 3.64
N GLN A 413 2.32 -40.90 2.70
CA GLN A 413 1.84 -41.74 1.61
C GLN A 413 2.97 -42.07 0.63
N ARG A 414 3.09 -43.34 0.24
CA ARG A 414 4.07 -43.88 -0.71
C ARG A 414 3.40 -44.83 -1.68
N GLY A 415 4.09 -45.16 -2.77
CA GLY A 415 3.67 -46.21 -3.69
C GLY A 415 2.56 -45.81 -4.66
N LEU A 416 2.27 -44.53 -4.86
CA LEU A 416 1.34 -44.04 -5.86
C LEU A 416 2.11 -43.60 -7.11
N ASP A 417 1.60 -44.00 -8.27
CA ASP A 417 2.14 -43.58 -9.57
C ASP A 417 1.47 -42.27 -10.00
N LEU A 418 2.18 -41.15 -9.77
CA LEU A 418 1.70 -39.82 -10.14
C LEU A 418 1.84 -39.56 -11.66
N ASP A 419 2.63 -40.36 -12.40
CA ASP A 419 2.80 -40.18 -13.81
C ASP A 419 1.53 -40.64 -14.56
N ILE A 420 1.02 -41.80 -14.21
CA ILE A 420 -0.27 -42.31 -14.74
C ILE A 420 -1.41 -41.32 -14.38
N LEU A 421 -1.43 -40.81 -13.15
CA LEU A 421 -2.46 -39.85 -12.75
C LEU A 421 -2.36 -38.56 -13.55
N ALA A 422 -1.15 -38.03 -13.73
CA ALA A 422 -0.92 -36.78 -14.46
C ALA A 422 -1.31 -36.89 -15.94
N GLU A 423 -1.10 -38.03 -16.55
CA GLU A 423 -1.57 -38.32 -17.92
C GLU A 423 -3.10 -38.32 -17.98
N ARG A 424 -3.75 -38.99 -17.03
CA ARG A 424 -5.21 -39.09 -16.97
C ARG A 424 -5.87 -37.73 -16.72
N CYS A 425 -5.21 -36.81 -15.99
CA CYS A 425 -5.67 -35.47 -15.69
C CYS A 425 -5.33 -34.42 -16.75
N GLN A 426 -5.23 -34.81 -18.02
CA GLN A 426 -5.02 -33.86 -19.12
C GLN A 426 -6.15 -32.81 -19.17
N GLY A 427 -5.77 -31.51 -19.21
CA GLY A 427 -6.69 -30.41 -19.30
C GLY A 427 -7.27 -29.96 -17.95
N PHE A 428 -6.77 -30.51 -16.85
CA PHE A 428 -7.14 -30.07 -15.49
C PHE A 428 -6.31 -28.87 -15.08
N SER A 429 -6.96 -27.95 -14.34
CA SER A 429 -6.29 -26.83 -13.63
C SER A 429 -5.59 -27.33 -12.35
N GLY A 430 -4.73 -26.49 -11.77
CA GLY A 430 -4.06 -26.83 -10.51
C GLY A 430 -5.04 -27.10 -9.36
N ALA A 431 -6.13 -26.35 -9.28
CA ALA A 431 -7.18 -26.55 -8.27
C ALA A 431 -7.93 -27.88 -8.47
N GLU A 432 -8.21 -28.26 -9.71
CA GLU A 432 -8.85 -29.56 -10.01
C GLU A 432 -7.92 -30.74 -9.69
N LEU A 433 -6.61 -30.60 -9.90
CA LEU A 433 -5.63 -31.62 -9.49
C LEU A 433 -5.62 -31.80 -7.95
N GLU A 434 -5.72 -30.71 -7.18
CA GLU A 434 -5.91 -30.79 -5.72
C GLU A 434 -7.21 -31.49 -5.37
N GLN A 435 -8.31 -31.15 -6.07
CA GLN A 435 -9.61 -31.76 -5.83
C GLN A 435 -9.61 -33.27 -6.11
N VAL A 436 -8.93 -33.73 -7.17
CA VAL A 436 -8.76 -35.19 -7.42
C VAL A 436 -8.16 -35.89 -6.21
N LEU A 437 -7.10 -35.32 -5.59
CA LEU A 437 -6.49 -35.90 -4.40
C LEU A 437 -7.43 -35.90 -3.19
N VAL A 438 -8.19 -34.83 -2.97
CA VAL A 438 -9.14 -34.72 -1.88
C VAL A 438 -10.29 -35.74 -2.05
N GLU A 439 -10.86 -35.85 -3.25
CA GLU A 439 -11.91 -36.84 -3.54
C GLU A 439 -11.41 -38.29 -3.37
N SER A 440 -10.19 -38.59 -3.81
CA SER A 440 -9.60 -39.91 -3.58
C SER A 440 -9.40 -40.20 -2.08
N MET A 441 -9.10 -39.17 -1.27
CA MET A 441 -9.04 -39.31 0.19
C MET A 441 -10.42 -39.58 0.79
N HIS A 442 -11.49 -38.97 0.26
CA HIS A 442 -12.86 -39.28 0.69
C HIS A 442 -13.24 -40.73 0.38
N LEU A 443 -12.88 -41.25 -0.81
CA LEU A 443 -13.11 -42.66 -1.17
C LEU A 443 -12.38 -43.59 -0.21
N ALA A 444 -11.10 -43.36 0.06
CA ALA A 444 -10.32 -44.21 0.98
C ALA A 444 -10.79 -44.10 2.44
N PHE A 445 -11.24 -42.92 2.87
CA PHE A 445 -11.77 -42.71 4.22
C PHE A 445 -13.13 -43.40 4.41
N GLY A 446 -14.02 -43.31 3.42
CA GLY A 446 -15.31 -44.00 3.43
C GLY A 446 -15.18 -45.52 3.45
N ASP A 447 -14.05 -46.06 2.99
CA ASP A 447 -13.71 -47.48 3.05
C ASP A 447 -12.83 -47.83 4.27
N GLY A 448 -13.25 -47.36 5.44
CA GLY A 448 -12.62 -47.68 6.72
C GLY A 448 -11.32 -46.91 7.03
N GLY A 449 -11.05 -45.81 6.38
CA GLY A 449 -9.86 -44.96 6.65
C GLY A 449 -8.54 -45.60 6.21
N ARG A 450 -8.56 -46.46 5.23
CA ARG A 450 -7.38 -47.12 4.69
C ARG A 450 -6.45 -46.15 3.95
N PRO A 451 -5.19 -46.54 3.69
CA PRO A 451 -4.29 -45.79 2.78
C PRO A 451 -4.87 -45.63 1.39
N LEU A 452 -4.49 -44.52 0.71
CA LEU A 452 -4.85 -44.28 -0.69
C LEU A 452 -4.28 -45.39 -1.62
N LYS A 453 -5.11 -45.82 -2.54
CA LYS A 453 -4.72 -46.73 -3.64
C LYS A 453 -4.72 -45.99 -4.97
N GLN A 454 -4.02 -46.54 -5.96
CA GLN A 454 -4.00 -45.95 -7.31
C GLN A 454 -5.40 -45.86 -7.92
N ASP A 455 -6.24 -46.86 -7.68
CA ASP A 455 -7.60 -46.91 -8.22
C ASP A 455 -8.48 -45.78 -7.66
N ASP A 456 -8.29 -45.35 -6.40
CA ASP A 456 -9.03 -44.22 -5.80
C ASP A 456 -8.73 -42.92 -6.59
N LEU A 457 -7.46 -42.72 -6.96
CA LEU A 457 -7.02 -41.54 -7.71
C LEU A 457 -7.59 -41.56 -9.13
N LEU A 458 -7.55 -42.68 -9.79
CA LEU A 458 -8.08 -42.82 -11.14
C LEU A 458 -9.61 -42.72 -11.19
N GLN A 459 -10.30 -43.26 -10.19
CA GLN A 459 -11.74 -43.13 -10.04
C GLN A 459 -12.13 -41.66 -9.79
N ALA A 460 -11.48 -40.98 -8.89
CA ALA A 460 -11.72 -39.54 -8.61
C ALA A 460 -11.47 -38.71 -9.87
N ALA A 461 -10.37 -38.93 -10.58
CA ALA A 461 -10.05 -38.23 -11.84
C ALA A 461 -11.09 -38.45 -12.94
N ALA A 462 -11.70 -39.66 -12.99
CA ALA A 462 -12.73 -39.98 -13.98
C ALA A 462 -14.07 -39.31 -13.73
N GLN A 463 -14.36 -38.95 -12.48
CA GLN A 463 -15.61 -38.30 -12.07
C GLN A 463 -15.60 -36.79 -12.29
N LEU A 464 -14.43 -36.14 -12.36
CA LEU A 464 -14.30 -34.71 -12.55
C LEU A 464 -14.28 -34.33 -14.04
N VAL A 465 -15.00 -33.27 -14.37
CA VAL A 465 -14.98 -32.68 -15.72
C VAL A 465 -13.90 -31.60 -15.78
N PRO A 466 -12.88 -31.74 -16.66
CA PRO A 466 -11.78 -30.78 -16.68
C PRO A 466 -12.18 -29.40 -17.18
N LEU A 467 -11.51 -28.37 -16.68
CA LEU A 467 -11.71 -26.96 -17.04
C LEU A 467 -11.51 -26.73 -18.54
N SER A 468 -10.64 -27.50 -19.17
CA SER A 468 -10.45 -27.48 -20.65
C SER A 468 -11.73 -27.76 -21.44
N ARG A 469 -12.72 -28.42 -20.84
CA ARG A 469 -14.04 -28.67 -21.44
C ARG A 469 -15.08 -27.67 -21.01
N THR A 470 -15.10 -27.32 -19.72
CA THR A 470 -16.11 -26.41 -19.16
C THR A 470 -15.89 -24.96 -19.54
N ALA A 471 -14.65 -24.55 -19.85
CA ALA A 471 -14.25 -23.18 -20.23
C ALA A 471 -13.45 -23.16 -21.55
N ALA A 472 -13.76 -24.06 -22.50
CA ALA A 472 -12.98 -24.22 -23.72
C ALA A 472 -12.87 -22.94 -24.56
N GLU A 473 -13.97 -22.23 -24.75
CA GLU A 473 -14.03 -20.98 -25.54
C GLU A 473 -13.20 -19.88 -24.90
N GLN A 474 -13.30 -19.72 -23.58
CA GLN A 474 -12.53 -18.73 -22.84
C GLN A 474 -11.03 -19.01 -22.89
N LEU A 475 -10.65 -20.27 -22.74
CA LEU A 475 -9.25 -20.70 -22.86
C LEU A 475 -8.67 -20.39 -24.23
N GLN A 476 -9.39 -20.74 -25.27
CA GLN A 476 -8.97 -20.51 -26.65
C GLN A 476 -8.83 -19.02 -26.96
N ALA A 477 -9.77 -18.19 -26.51
CA ALA A 477 -9.70 -16.74 -26.66
C ALA A 477 -8.47 -16.15 -25.97
N LEU A 478 -8.18 -16.57 -24.73
CA LEU A 478 -7.00 -16.13 -23.98
C LEU A 478 -5.69 -16.53 -24.65
N GLN A 479 -5.60 -17.78 -25.13
CA GLN A 479 -4.41 -18.28 -25.81
C GLN A 479 -4.15 -17.57 -27.14
N GLN A 480 -5.19 -17.32 -27.94
CA GLN A 480 -5.09 -16.55 -29.18
C GLN A 480 -4.67 -15.10 -28.92
N TRP A 481 -5.26 -14.48 -27.88
CA TRP A 481 -4.87 -13.14 -27.49
C TRP A 481 -3.42 -13.05 -27.04
N ALA A 482 -2.92 -14.03 -26.27
CA ALA A 482 -1.54 -14.08 -25.82
C ALA A 482 -0.56 -14.38 -26.96
N ALA A 483 -0.91 -15.30 -27.86
CA ALA A 483 -0.11 -15.65 -29.04
C ALA A 483 0.10 -14.46 -29.99
N SER A 484 -0.75 -13.44 -29.93
CA SER A 484 -0.54 -12.19 -30.68
C SER A 484 0.60 -11.30 -30.13
N GLY A 485 1.41 -11.80 -29.17
CA GLY A 485 2.55 -11.10 -28.56
C GLY A 485 2.17 -10.11 -27.46
N ARG A 486 0.94 -10.16 -26.93
CA ARG A 486 0.42 -9.26 -25.90
C ARG A 486 0.71 -9.72 -24.48
N ALA A 487 0.96 -11.01 -24.27
CA ALA A 487 1.37 -11.57 -23.00
C ALA A 487 2.49 -12.59 -23.18
N ARG A 488 3.27 -12.79 -22.13
CA ARG A 488 4.29 -13.83 -22.05
C ARG A 488 3.69 -15.11 -21.47
N PRO A 489 4.14 -16.30 -21.92
CA PRO A 489 3.79 -17.53 -21.23
C PRO A 489 4.44 -17.58 -19.84
N ALA A 490 3.70 -18.02 -18.82
CA ALA A 490 4.26 -18.24 -17.49
C ALA A 490 5.21 -19.45 -17.46
N SER A 491 5.01 -20.41 -18.38
CA SER A 491 5.78 -21.64 -18.53
C SER A 491 6.51 -21.69 -19.87
N SER A 492 7.72 -22.21 -19.88
CA SER A 492 8.56 -22.33 -21.10
C SER A 492 8.02 -23.35 -22.11
N THR A 493 7.16 -24.27 -21.69
CA THR A 493 6.58 -25.36 -22.49
C THR A 493 5.12 -25.10 -22.87
N ALA A 494 4.65 -23.84 -22.82
CA ALA A 494 3.30 -23.51 -23.24
C ALA A 494 3.11 -23.81 -24.75
N SER A 495 2.11 -24.61 -25.08
CA SER A 495 1.88 -25.11 -26.46
C SER A 495 1.67 -24.01 -27.49
N TRP A 496 0.97 -22.94 -27.10
CA TRP A 496 0.70 -21.78 -27.96
C TRP A 496 1.91 -20.86 -28.20
N ALA A 497 2.97 -20.99 -27.39
CA ALA A 497 4.19 -20.17 -27.47
C ALA A 497 5.28 -20.83 -28.36
N LEU A 498 5.09 -22.07 -28.78
CA LEU A 498 6.05 -22.81 -29.58
C LEU A 498 5.83 -22.66 -31.11
N ASP A 499 4.68 -22.12 -31.53
CA ASP A 499 4.27 -21.94 -32.91
C ASP A 499 4.52 -20.51 -33.46
N GLY A 500 5.29 -19.68 -32.76
CA GLY A 500 5.59 -18.29 -33.11
C GLY A 500 7.04 -18.01 -33.47
#